data_c8796dc855c7c3dd17a9963fe05ecdee
#
_entry.id   c8796dc855c7c3dd17a9963fe05ecdee
#
_cell.length_a   1.000
_cell.length_b   1.000
_cell.length_c   1.000
_cell.angle_alpha   90.00
_cell.angle_beta   90.00
_cell.angle_gamma   90.00
#
_symmetry.space_group_name_H-M   'P 1'
#
loop_
_entity.id
_entity.type
_entity.pdbx_description
1 polymer ?
#
loop_
_entity_poly.entity_id
_entity_poly.type
_entity_poly.pdbx_seq_one_letter_code
_entity_poly.pdbx_strand_id
1 'polypeptide(L)'
;MARKALAAVSIALLSLGAASAAQAQTSATVVIQAGTPVYQQPAPVRVQYQAPPPPRYEVAPHPRRGMVWVPGHWEWRGHRHVWMQGYWVKARPGYHYREPRWVENGGRGDMHRGGWDRDGDGIANRNDRDRDGDG
;
A
#
# COMPACT_ATOMS: atom_id res chain seq x y z
N MET A 1 47.50 -58.10 38.90
CA MET A 1 46.51 -57.63 39.89
C MET A 1 45.94 -56.30 39.45
N ALA A 2 44.57 -56.19 39.38
CA ALA A 2 43.71 -55.01 39.31
C ALA A 2 43.94 -54.00 38.18
N ARG A 3 43.23 -54.06 37.08
CA ARG A 3 41.99 -53.49 36.65
C ARG A 3 41.74 -52.01 37.05
N LYS A 4 41.60 -51.09 36.04
CA LYS A 4 40.58 -50.06 36.01
C LYS A 4 40.39 -49.57 34.59
N ALA A 5 39.17 -49.75 34.11
CA ALA A 5 38.64 -49.22 32.85
C ALA A 5 38.35 -47.75 33.03
N LEU A 6 38.64 -46.94 32.00
CA LEU A 6 38.16 -45.56 31.86
C LEU A 6 37.37 -45.47 30.57
N ALA A 7 36.08 -45.24 30.73
CA ALA A 7 35.16 -45.01 29.64
C ALA A 7 35.36 -43.61 29.09
N ALA A 8 35.58 -43.49 27.78
CA ALA A 8 35.57 -42.24 27.05
C ALA A 8 34.13 -41.89 26.68
N VAL A 9 33.62 -40.79 27.20
CA VAL A 9 32.34 -40.20 26.80
C VAL A 9 32.62 -39.24 25.66
N SER A 10 32.19 -39.62 24.47
CA SER A 10 32.19 -38.73 23.31
C SER A 10 30.94 -37.84 23.33
N ILE A 11 31.14 -36.55 23.53
CA ILE A 11 30.07 -35.55 23.40
C ILE A 11 30.06 -35.10 21.96
N ALA A 12 29.04 -35.52 21.22
CA ALA A 12 28.73 -34.99 19.90
C ALA A 12 27.95 -33.67 20.05
N LEU A 13 28.59 -32.56 19.70
CA LEU A 13 27.88 -31.27 19.54
C LEU A 13 27.10 -31.28 18.24
N LEU A 14 25.78 -31.44 18.32
CA LEU A 14 24.87 -31.09 17.24
C LEU A 14 24.64 -29.57 17.28
N SER A 15 25.19 -28.87 16.31
CA SER A 15 24.84 -27.49 16.04
C SER A 15 23.47 -27.45 15.35
N LEU A 16 22.43 -27.17 16.11
CA LEU A 16 21.08 -26.89 15.57
C LEU A 16 21.06 -25.47 15.06
N GLY A 17 21.00 -25.32 13.74
CA GLY A 17 20.74 -24.03 13.08
C GLY A 17 19.32 -23.56 13.42
N ALA A 18 19.20 -22.47 14.16
CA ALA A 18 17.93 -21.83 14.43
C ALA A 18 17.46 -21.07 13.19
N ALA A 19 16.55 -21.66 12.42
CA ALA A 19 15.76 -20.93 11.46
C ALA A 19 14.73 -20.08 12.24
N SER A 20 14.97 -18.77 12.31
CA SER A 20 14.00 -17.83 12.88
C SER A 20 12.82 -17.69 11.93
N ALA A 21 11.80 -18.52 12.09
CA ALA A 21 10.50 -18.26 11.54
C ALA A 21 9.85 -17.12 12.34
N ALA A 22 9.75 -15.94 11.76
CA ALA A 22 8.95 -14.86 12.30
C ALA A 22 7.47 -15.27 12.24
N GLN A 23 7.00 -15.88 13.31
CA GLN A 23 5.58 -16.13 13.50
C GLN A 23 4.94 -14.86 14.03
N ALA A 24 4.05 -14.28 13.25
CA ALA A 24 3.14 -13.27 13.74
C ALA A 24 2.21 -13.93 14.78
N GLN A 25 2.59 -13.84 16.05
CA GLN A 25 1.76 -14.31 17.15
C GLN A 25 0.60 -13.34 17.34
N THR A 26 -0.58 -13.72 16.88
CA THR A 26 -1.83 -13.11 17.32
C THR A 26 -2.06 -13.54 18.77
N SER A 27 -1.59 -12.75 19.72
CA SER A 27 -1.83 -12.99 21.14
C SER A 27 -3.27 -12.62 21.47
N ALA A 28 -4.15 -13.58 21.50
CA ALA A 28 -5.48 -13.42 22.10
C ALA A 28 -5.35 -13.58 23.60
N THR A 29 -5.38 -12.47 24.35
CA THR A 29 -5.41 -12.51 25.81
C THR A 29 -6.85 -12.73 26.28
N VAL A 30 -7.14 -13.88 26.85
CA VAL A 30 -8.43 -14.17 27.48
C VAL A 30 -8.34 -13.76 28.93
N VAL A 31 -9.08 -12.72 29.32
CA VAL A 31 -9.23 -12.32 30.74
C VAL A 31 -10.53 -12.91 31.24
N ILE A 32 -10.42 -13.90 32.15
CA ILE A 32 -11.59 -14.51 32.81
C ILE A 32 -11.88 -13.71 34.08
N GLN A 33 -12.90 -12.89 34.05
CA GLN A 33 -13.42 -12.18 35.22
C GLN A 33 -14.85 -12.67 35.51
N ALA A 34 -15.03 -13.35 36.67
CA ALA A 34 -16.30 -13.74 37.24
C ALA A 34 -17.37 -14.34 36.27
N GLY A 35 -17.03 -15.44 35.58
CA GLY A 35 -18.01 -16.31 34.95
C GLY A 35 -18.39 -16.07 33.49
N THR A 36 -17.92 -14.99 32.85
CA THR A 36 -18.10 -14.75 31.40
C THR A 36 -16.77 -14.47 30.70
N PRO A 37 -16.40 -15.23 29.65
CA PRO A 37 -15.20 -14.93 28.88
C PRO A 37 -15.41 -13.65 28.08
N VAL A 38 -14.66 -12.60 28.42
CA VAL A 38 -14.62 -11.36 27.62
C VAL A 38 -13.59 -11.57 26.52
N TYR A 39 -14.04 -11.77 25.30
CA TYR A 39 -13.16 -11.74 24.13
C TYR A 39 -12.77 -10.29 23.84
N GLN A 40 -11.56 -9.90 24.23
CA GLN A 40 -10.99 -8.64 23.76
C GLN A 40 -10.67 -8.81 22.27
N GLN A 41 -11.46 -8.16 21.42
CA GLN A 41 -11.09 -8.05 20.02
C GLN A 41 -9.75 -7.33 19.92
N PRO A 42 -8.79 -7.86 19.14
CA PRO A 42 -7.54 -7.16 18.91
C PRO A 42 -7.84 -5.75 18.36
N ALA A 43 -7.23 -4.74 18.97
CA ALA A 43 -7.40 -3.37 18.50
C ALA A 43 -7.09 -3.31 17.00
N PRO A 44 -7.90 -2.60 16.20
CA PRO A 44 -7.66 -2.49 14.77
C PRO A 44 -6.25 -1.95 14.54
N VAL A 45 -5.43 -2.73 13.83
CA VAL A 45 -4.11 -2.30 13.41
C VAL A 45 -4.31 -1.07 12.54
N ARG A 46 -3.92 0.09 13.04
CA ARG A 46 -3.92 1.30 12.23
C ARG A 46 -2.91 1.10 11.11
N VAL A 47 -3.40 0.88 9.91
CA VAL A 47 -2.55 0.91 8.71
C VAL A 47 -2.04 2.33 8.61
N GLN A 48 -0.78 2.52 8.96
CA GLN A 48 -0.14 3.83 8.88
C GLN A 48 -0.03 4.19 7.39
N TYR A 49 -0.64 5.32 7.02
CA TYR A 49 -0.50 5.87 5.68
C TYR A 49 0.98 6.11 5.38
N GLN A 50 1.48 5.47 4.35
CA GLN A 50 2.80 5.71 3.83
C GLN A 50 2.67 6.66 2.63
N ALA A 51 3.17 7.89 2.80
CA ALA A 51 3.19 8.87 1.71
C ALA A 51 3.93 8.31 0.49
N PRO A 52 3.49 8.63 -0.74
CA PRO A 52 4.20 8.22 -1.94
C PRO A 52 5.61 8.82 -1.97
N PRO A 53 6.60 8.12 -2.55
CA PRO A 53 7.90 8.69 -2.81
C PRO A 53 7.81 9.97 -3.67
N PRO A 54 8.83 10.81 -3.72
CA PRO A 54 8.86 11.94 -4.64
C PRO A 54 8.60 11.49 -6.08
N PRO A 55 7.89 12.30 -6.91
CA PRO A 55 7.67 12.00 -8.32
C PRO A 55 8.99 11.79 -9.05
N ARG A 56 9.02 10.85 -9.98
CA ARG A 56 10.17 10.66 -10.87
C ARG A 56 10.12 11.70 -11.97
N TYR A 57 11.29 12.26 -12.29
CA TYR A 57 11.38 13.15 -13.43
C TYR A 57 11.25 12.35 -14.73
N GLU A 58 10.28 12.74 -15.56
CA GLU A 58 10.11 12.25 -16.92
C GLU A 58 10.10 13.43 -17.88
N VAL A 59 10.82 13.29 -18.99
CA VAL A 59 10.78 14.29 -20.05
C VAL A 59 9.44 14.16 -20.76
N ALA A 60 8.63 15.23 -20.72
CA ALA A 60 7.39 15.25 -21.49
C ALA A 60 7.69 15.13 -22.98
N PRO A 61 7.10 14.19 -23.71
CA PRO A 61 7.35 14.05 -25.14
C PRO A 61 6.70 15.19 -25.92
N HIS A 62 7.14 15.39 -27.17
CA HIS A 62 6.55 16.42 -28.02
C HIS A 62 5.05 16.29 -28.15
N PRO A 63 4.29 17.41 -28.11
CA PRO A 63 2.84 17.39 -28.21
C PRO A 63 2.31 16.58 -29.41
N ARG A 64 1.27 15.80 -29.19
CA ARG A 64 0.61 15.02 -30.25
C ARG A 64 -0.78 15.57 -30.49
N ARG A 65 -1.11 15.84 -31.75
CA ARG A 65 -2.45 16.37 -32.13
C ARG A 65 -3.54 15.40 -31.69
N GLY A 66 -4.56 15.92 -31.01
CA GLY A 66 -5.71 15.14 -30.52
C GLY A 66 -5.39 14.20 -29.36
N MET A 67 -4.28 14.40 -28.67
CA MET A 67 -3.86 13.63 -27.52
C MET A 67 -3.53 14.55 -26.34
N VAL A 68 -3.72 14.05 -25.14
CA VAL A 68 -3.29 14.68 -23.88
C VAL A 68 -2.25 13.80 -23.23
N TRP A 69 -1.13 14.39 -22.83
CA TRP A 69 -0.10 13.69 -22.07
C TRP A 69 -0.50 13.60 -20.60
N VAL A 70 -0.46 12.39 -20.06
CA VAL A 70 -0.62 12.14 -18.63
C VAL A 70 0.75 11.83 -18.05
N PRO A 71 1.28 12.67 -17.15
CA PRO A 71 2.58 12.44 -16.54
C PRO A 71 2.64 11.15 -15.73
N GLY A 72 3.85 10.63 -15.54
CA GLY A 72 4.07 9.51 -14.64
C GLY A 72 3.67 9.84 -13.21
N HIS A 73 3.16 8.84 -12.51
CA HIS A 73 2.66 8.99 -11.15
C HIS A 73 2.79 7.71 -10.35
N TRP A 74 2.74 7.84 -9.02
CA TRP A 74 2.71 6.69 -8.13
C TRP A 74 1.29 6.17 -7.95
N GLU A 75 1.09 4.87 -8.10
CA GLU A 75 -0.13 4.17 -7.71
C GLU A 75 0.13 3.26 -6.51
N TRP A 76 -0.85 3.20 -5.60
CA TRP A 76 -0.81 2.21 -4.53
C TRP A 76 -1.34 0.87 -5.02
N ARG A 77 -0.52 -0.17 -4.98
CA ARG A 77 -0.91 -1.52 -5.39
C ARG A 77 -0.68 -2.51 -4.24
N GLY A 78 -1.78 -2.88 -3.59
CA GLY A 78 -1.78 -3.80 -2.46
C GLY A 78 -1.08 -3.22 -1.22
N HIS A 79 0.23 -3.23 -1.18
CA HIS A 79 1.04 -2.86 -0.01
C HIS A 79 2.27 -1.99 -0.34
N ARG A 80 2.35 -1.48 -1.56
CA ARG A 80 3.50 -0.66 -2.02
C ARG A 80 3.09 0.35 -3.08
N HIS A 81 3.89 1.40 -3.19
CA HIS A 81 3.82 2.33 -4.31
C HIS A 81 4.51 1.74 -5.54
N VAL A 82 3.84 1.80 -6.70
CA VAL A 82 4.36 1.39 -8.00
C VAL A 82 4.34 2.60 -8.92
N TRP A 83 5.47 2.88 -9.58
CA TRP A 83 5.53 3.96 -10.55
C TRP A 83 4.85 3.55 -11.85
N MET A 84 3.90 4.39 -12.29
CA MET A 84 3.26 4.33 -13.58
C MET A 84 3.91 5.34 -14.49
N GLN A 85 4.49 4.90 -15.61
CA GLN A 85 5.08 5.80 -16.60
C GLN A 85 4.02 6.67 -17.24
N GLY A 86 4.43 7.87 -17.69
CA GLY A 86 3.54 8.75 -18.43
C GLY A 86 3.03 8.11 -19.73
N TYR A 87 1.83 8.50 -20.13
CA TYR A 87 1.17 7.92 -21.30
C TYR A 87 0.25 8.94 -22.00
N TRP A 88 -0.10 8.64 -23.24
CA TRP A 88 -1.02 9.46 -24.02
C TRP A 88 -2.46 8.96 -23.90
N VAL A 89 -3.39 9.90 -23.73
CA VAL A 89 -4.83 9.65 -23.81
C VAL A 89 -5.43 10.44 -24.97
N LYS A 90 -6.44 9.90 -25.63
CA LYS A 90 -7.13 10.61 -26.71
C LYS A 90 -7.91 11.79 -26.14
N ALA A 91 -7.70 13.00 -26.68
CA ALA A 91 -8.42 14.19 -26.26
C ALA A 91 -9.94 14.03 -26.51
N ARG A 92 -10.75 14.60 -25.62
CA ARG A 92 -12.21 14.65 -25.75
C ARG A 92 -12.65 16.11 -25.87
N PRO A 93 -13.25 16.53 -27.00
CA PRO A 93 -13.79 17.88 -27.14
C PRO A 93 -14.77 18.20 -26.00
N GLY A 94 -14.65 19.38 -25.40
CA GLY A 94 -15.50 19.81 -24.29
C GLY A 94 -15.21 19.17 -22.93
N TYR A 95 -14.09 18.44 -22.81
CA TYR A 95 -13.64 17.84 -21.55
C TYR A 95 -12.20 18.22 -21.23
N HIS A 96 -11.93 18.42 -19.95
CA HIS A 96 -10.60 18.59 -19.42
C HIS A 96 -10.11 17.28 -18.81
N TYR A 97 -8.84 16.88 -19.02
CA TYR A 97 -8.31 15.71 -18.39
C TYR A 97 -7.70 16.09 -17.03
N ARG A 98 -8.18 15.45 -15.96
CA ARG A 98 -7.60 15.59 -14.62
C ARG A 98 -6.57 14.49 -14.41
N GLU A 99 -5.39 14.91 -13.99
CA GLU A 99 -4.30 13.99 -13.70
C GLU A 99 -4.55 13.19 -12.42
N PRO A 100 -4.02 11.96 -12.35
CA PRO A 100 -4.03 11.20 -11.10
C PRO A 100 -3.24 11.97 -10.02
N ARG A 101 -3.80 12.06 -8.82
CA ARG A 101 -3.14 12.75 -7.70
C ARG A 101 -3.43 12.09 -6.38
N TRP A 102 -2.47 12.15 -5.46
CA TRP A 102 -2.66 11.78 -4.07
C TRP A 102 -3.24 12.97 -3.30
N VAL A 103 -4.25 12.68 -2.49
CA VAL A 103 -4.87 13.66 -1.58
C VAL A 103 -4.80 13.08 -0.18
N GLU A 104 -4.28 13.87 0.76
CA GLU A 104 -4.24 13.51 2.16
C GLU A 104 -5.49 14.05 2.87
N ASN A 105 -6.27 13.13 3.44
CA ASN A 105 -7.46 13.45 4.21
C ASN A 105 -7.34 12.87 5.61
N GLY A 106 -7.04 13.73 6.60
CA GLY A 106 -7.02 13.33 8.01
C GLY A 106 -6.07 12.18 8.35
N GLY A 107 -4.85 12.18 7.79
CA GLY A 107 -3.84 11.14 7.99
C GLY A 107 -4.07 9.88 7.15
N ARG A 108 -5.03 9.91 6.22
CA ARG A 108 -5.25 8.87 5.23
C ARG A 108 -4.95 9.42 3.84
N GLY A 109 -4.16 8.69 3.06
CA GLY A 109 -3.91 9.06 1.67
C GLY A 109 -4.89 8.36 0.75
N ASP A 110 -5.59 9.16 -0.07
CA ASP A 110 -6.49 8.66 -1.09
C ASP A 110 -5.92 8.97 -2.48
N MET A 111 -5.96 7.97 -3.37
CA MET A 111 -5.55 8.14 -4.75
C MET A 111 -6.74 8.54 -5.61
N HIS A 112 -6.79 9.82 -6.00
CA HIS A 112 -7.72 10.28 -7.00
C HIS A 112 -7.21 9.87 -8.38
N ARG A 113 -7.87 8.89 -8.98
CA ARG A 113 -7.54 8.42 -10.33
C ARG A 113 -7.86 9.50 -11.35
N GLY A 114 -6.94 9.77 -12.27
CA GLY A 114 -7.13 10.69 -13.37
C GLY A 114 -8.37 10.35 -14.21
N GLY A 115 -8.97 11.32 -14.86
CA GLY A 115 -10.17 11.14 -15.68
C GLY A 115 -10.62 12.40 -16.40
N TRP A 116 -11.68 12.25 -17.17
CA TRP A 116 -12.30 13.35 -17.89
C TRP A 116 -13.26 14.09 -16.97
N ASP A 117 -13.20 15.40 -17.02
CA ASP A 117 -13.97 16.38 -16.30
C ASP A 117 -14.69 17.26 -17.34
N ARG A 118 -16.00 17.39 -17.23
CA ARG A 118 -16.83 18.07 -18.24
C ARG A 118 -17.08 19.54 -17.87
N ASP A 119 -17.42 19.81 -16.63
CA ASP A 119 -17.77 21.16 -16.15
C ASP A 119 -16.56 21.97 -15.70
N GLY A 120 -15.42 21.31 -15.50
CA GLY A 120 -14.16 21.97 -15.16
C GLY A 120 -13.99 22.29 -13.67
N ASP A 121 -14.82 21.72 -12.79
CA ASP A 121 -14.77 21.94 -11.34
C ASP A 121 -13.52 21.33 -10.67
N GLY A 122 -12.79 20.47 -11.37
CA GLY A 122 -11.58 19.81 -10.90
C GLY A 122 -11.79 18.39 -10.41
N ILE A 123 -13.02 17.89 -10.50
CA ILE A 123 -13.39 16.51 -10.16
C ILE A 123 -13.62 15.74 -11.47
N ALA A 124 -13.00 14.58 -11.62
CA ALA A 124 -13.28 13.76 -12.80
C ALA A 124 -14.70 13.19 -12.71
N ASN A 125 -15.46 13.22 -13.81
CA ASN A 125 -16.86 12.78 -13.91
C ASN A 125 -17.19 11.43 -13.26
N ARG A 126 -16.22 10.52 -13.13
CA ARG A 126 -16.43 9.24 -12.45
C ARG A 126 -16.53 9.35 -10.93
N ASN A 127 -15.98 10.44 -10.37
CA ASN A 127 -15.94 10.73 -8.93
C ASN A 127 -16.87 11.88 -8.56
N ASP A 128 -17.53 12.45 -9.58
CA ASP A 128 -18.37 13.61 -9.47
C ASP A 128 -19.85 13.22 -9.46
N ARG A 129 -20.62 13.84 -8.56
CA ARG A 129 -22.05 13.68 -8.42
C ARG A 129 -22.82 14.63 -9.32
N ASP A 130 -22.21 15.78 -9.64
CA ASP A 130 -22.77 16.86 -10.45
C ASP A 130 -21.92 17.08 -11.70
N ARG A 131 -22.01 16.15 -12.67
CA ARG A 131 -21.13 16.04 -13.83
C ARG A 131 -21.29 17.15 -14.87
N ASP A 132 -22.31 17.92 -14.79
CA ASP A 132 -22.70 18.98 -15.71
C ASP A 132 -22.73 20.38 -15.06
N GLY A 133 -22.50 20.45 -13.73
CA GLY A 133 -22.38 21.72 -13.01
C GLY A 133 -23.70 22.49 -12.91
N ASP A 134 -24.84 21.80 -12.99
CA ASP A 134 -26.16 22.43 -12.94
C ASP A 134 -26.81 22.36 -11.53
N GLY A 135 -26.10 21.75 -10.52
CA GLY A 135 -26.42 21.74 -9.11
C GLY A 135 -27.47 20.77 -8.64
#